data_b3e0c3fc8d76cfa24586dcf741f236b9
#
_entry.id   b3e0c3fc8d76cfa24586dcf741f236b9
#
_cell.length_a   1.000
_cell.length_b   1.000
_cell.length_c   1.000
_cell.angle_alpha   90.00
_cell.angle_beta   90.00
_cell.angle_gamma   90.00
#
_symmetry.space_group_name_H-M   'P 1'
#
loop_
_entity.id
_entity.type
_entity.pdbx_description
1 polymer ?
#
loop_
_entity_poly.entity_id
_entity_poly.type
_entity_poly.pdbx_seq_one_letter_code
_entity_poly.pdbx_strand_id
1 'polypeptide(L)'
;MKAMEAMEAMEALNKVIQIMGIETGDALVKKFTGYMDGVLEWNEKVNLTTITDPEEFVIKHFIDSVICADYPEYAKAERIIDVGTGAGFPGVPLAIISPEKNFFLMDSLNKRLKIIDVLCE
;
A
#
# COMPACT_ATOMS: atom_id res chain seq x y z
N MET A 1 -17.29 -16.18 -1.64
CA MET A 1 -16.36 -16.12 -2.55
C MET A 1 -15.36 -15.03 -2.36
N LYS A 2 -14.16 -15.48 -2.03
CA LYS A 2 -13.07 -14.56 -1.67
C LYS A 2 -12.69 -13.60 -2.80
N ALA A 3 -12.76 -14.04 -4.04
CA ALA A 3 -12.40 -13.18 -5.18
C ALA A 3 -13.37 -12.00 -5.31
N MET A 4 -14.66 -12.23 -5.10
CA MET A 4 -15.66 -11.15 -5.14
C MET A 4 -15.50 -10.20 -3.97
N GLU A 5 -15.22 -10.74 -2.78
CA GLU A 5 -14.99 -9.93 -1.60
C GLU A 5 -13.77 -9.03 -1.76
N ALA A 6 -12.70 -9.58 -2.37
CA ALA A 6 -11.50 -8.80 -2.67
C ALA A 6 -11.79 -7.69 -3.68
N MET A 7 -12.60 -7.97 -4.71
CA MET A 7 -12.99 -6.96 -5.69
C MET A 7 -13.84 -5.85 -5.05
N GLU A 8 -14.76 -6.22 -4.16
CA GLU A 8 -15.56 -5.25 -3.41
C GLU A 8 -14.67 -4.36 -2.53
N ALA A 9 -13.67 -4.97 -1.88
CA ALA A 9 -12.73 -4.21 -1.07
C ALA A 9 -11.90 -3.24 -1.92
N MET A 10 -11.48 -3.66 -3.13
CA MET A 10 -10.77 -2.77 -4.05
C MET A 10 -11.66 -1.61 -4.51
N GLU A 11 -12.94 -1.85 -4.74
CA GLU A 11 -13.90 -0.79 -5.06
C GLU A 11 -14.02 0.20 -3.91
N ALA A 12 -14.05 -0.31 -2.67
CA ALA A 12 -14.08 0.55 -1.48
C ALA A 12 -12.82 1.39 -1.38
N LEU A 13 -11.66 0.80 -1.67
CA LEU A 13 -10.39 1.53 -1.69
C LEU A 13 -10.45 2.67 -2.73
N ASN A 14 -10.92 2.38 -3.93
CA ASN A 14 -11.06 3.40 -4.97
C ASN A 14 -11.97 4.54 -4.52
N LYS A 15 -13.08 4.23 -3.86
CA LYS A 15 -13.99 5.27 -3.35
C LYS A 15 -13.33 6.15 -2.31
N VAL A 16 -12.56 5.56 -1.40
CA VAL A 16 -11.82 6.32 -0.39
C VAL A 16 -10.84 7.29 -1.06
N ILE A 17 -10.09 6.79 -2.04
CA ILE A 17 -9.13 7.62 -2.77
C ILE A 17 -9.83 8.75 -3.51
N GLN A 18 -10.97 8.48 -4.15
CA GLN A 18 -11.75 9.50 -4.86
C GLN A 18 -12.27 10.58 -3.92
N ILE A 19 -12.73 10.19 -2.74
CA ILE A 19 -13.20 11.13 -1.72
C ILE A 19 -12.09 12.10 -1.31
N MET A 20 -10.85 11.63 -1.32
CA MET A 20 -9.70 12.46 -1.01
C MET A 20 -9.27 13.36 -2.18
N GLY A 21 -9.99 13.33 -3.30
CA GLY A 21 -9.69 14.17 -4.45
C GLY A 21 -8.59 13.68 -5.36
N ILE A 22 -8.25 12.39 -5.27
CA ILE A 22 -7.18 11.79 -6.08
C ILE A 22 -7.83 10.99 -7.21
N GLU A 23 -7.31 11.15 -8.43
CA GLU A 23 -7.81 10.40 -9.57
C GLU A 23 -7.51 8.92 -9.43
N THR A 24 -8.51 8.09 -9.79
CA THR A 24 -8.37 6.65 -9.82
C THR A 24 -8.51 6.15 -11.25
N GLY A 25 -8.01 4.95 -11.50
CA GLY A 25 -8.10 4.34 -12.83
C GLY A 25 -7.43 2.98 -12.84
N ASP A 26 -7.44 2.36 -14.01
CA ASP A 26 -6.89 1.00 -14.15
C ASP A 26 -5.41 0.92 -13.76
N ALA A 27 -4.62 1.94 -14.08
CA ALA A 27 -3.21 1.95 -13.75
C ALA A 27 -2.99 1.93 -12.23
N LEU A 28 -3.79 2.70 -11.49
CA LEU A 28 -3.71 2.75 -10.04
C LEU A 28 -4.11 1.40 -9.43
N VAL A 29 -5.21 0.84 -9.91
CA VAL A 29 -5.68 -0.48 -9.45
C VAL A 29 -4.62 -1.55 -9.69
N LYS A 30 -3.97 -1.53 -10.85
CA LYS A 30 -2.92 -2.49 -11.17
C LYS A 30 -1.73 -2.37 -10.23
N LYS A 31 -1.35 -1.17 -9.84
CA LYS A 31 -0.25 -0.96 -8.90
C LYS A 31 -0.59 -1.56 -7.53
N PHE A 32 -1.78 -1.32 -7.03
CA PHE A 32 -2.22 -1.88 -5.75
C PHE A 32 -2.30 -3.41 -5.81
N THR A 33 -2.95 -3.94 -6.85
CA THR A 33 -3.12 -5.38 -7.01
C THR A 33 -1.76 -6.08 -7.16
N GLY A 34 -0.89 -5.51 -7.97
CA GLY A 34 0.45 -6.05 -8.19
C GLY A 34 1.28 -6.07 -6.92
N TYR A 35 1.18 -5.02 -6.12
CA TYR A 35 1.91 -4.97 -4.86
C TYR A 35 1.37 -6.01 -3.87
N MET A 36 0.05 -6.12 -3.75
CA MET A 36 -0.56 -7.14 -2.89
C MET A 36 -0.13 -8.54 -3.30
N ASP A 37 -0.26 -8.86 -4.59
CA ASP A 37 0.12 -10.18 -5.10
C ASP A 37 1.60 -10.47 -4.82
N GLY A 38 2.45 -9.47 -5.01
CA GLY A 38 3.88 -9.61 -4.74
C GLY A 38 4.17 -9.86 -3.27
N VAL A 39 3.53 -9.12 -2.38
CA VAL A 39 3.71 -9.31 -0.94
C VAL A 39 3.24 -10.71 -0.52
N LEU A 40 2.08 -11.14 -0.99
CA LEU A 40 1.54 -12.45 -0.63
C LEU A 40 2.42 -13.58 -1.15
N GLU A 41 2.99 -13.43 -2.33
CA GLU A 41 3.92 -14.42 -2.89
C GLU A 41 5.20 -14.50 -2.06
N TRP A 42 5.83 -13.37 -1.75
CA TRP A 42 7.05 -13.32 -0.94
C TRP A 42 6.79 -13.76 0.49
N ASN A 43 5.56 -13.55 0.99
CA ASN A 43 5.21 -13.92 2.36
C ASN A 43 5.33 -15.42 2.62
N GLU A 44 5.29 -16.24 1.59
CA GLU A 44 5.50 -17.68 1.72
C GLU A 44 6.94 -18.02 2.15
N LYS A 45 7.89 -17.15 1.85
CA LYS A 45 9.32 -17.36 2.11
C LYS A 45 9.84 -16.50 3.27
N VAL A 46 9.36 -15.28 3.38
CA VAL A 46 9.80 -14.31 4.38
C VAL A 46 8.56 -13.69 5.02
N ASN A 47 8.47 -13.73 6.33
CA ASN A 47 7.32 -13.18 7.04
C ASN A 47 7.27 -11.66 6.87
N LEU A 48 6.39 -11.20 5.97
CA LEU A 48 6.14 -9.79 5.73
C LEU A 48 4.90 -9.32 6.47
N THR A 49 3.86 -10.13 6.48
CA THR A 49 2.60 -9.81 7.13
C THR A 49 1.90 -11.09 7.60
N THR A 50 1.09 -10.98 8.66
CA THR A 50 0.24 -12.09 9.11
C THR A 50 -1.09 -12.10 8.36
N ILE A 51 -1.41 -11.04 7.62
CA ILE A 51 -2.65 -10.93 6.87
C ILE A 51 -2.46 -11.53 5.49
N THR A 52 -3.13 -12.66 5.23
CA THR A 52 -2.99 -13.40 3.98
C THR A 52 -4.28 -13.44 3.15
N ASP A 53 -5.41 -13.06 3.73
CA ASP A 53 -6.67 -12.99 2.99
C ASP A 53 -6.72 -11.70 2.16
N PRO A 54 -6.97 -11.78 0.84
CA PRO A 54 -6.97 -10.60 -0.02
C PRO A 54 -7.92 -9.48 0.42
N GLU A 55 -9.14 -9.82 0.86
CA GLU A 55 -10.07 -8.80 1.35
C GLU A 55 -9.52 -8.07 2.56
N GLU A 56 -9.06 -8.82 3.57
CA GLU A 56 -8.45 -8.23 4.75
C GLU A 56 -7.22 -7.41 4.41
N PHE A 57 -6.43 -7.88 3.44
CA PHE A 57 -5.24 -7.17 3.01
C PHE A 57 -5.58 -5.78 2.49
N VAL A 58 -6.59 -5.69 1.62
CA VAL A 58 -7.02 -4.40 1.08
C VAL A 58 -7.52 -3.48 2.19
N ILE A 59 -8.35 -4.00 3.09
CA ILE A 59 -8.95 -3.19 4.15
C ILE A 59 -7.90 -2.77 5.18
N LYS A 60 -7.15 -3.73 5.71
CA LYS A 60 -6.24 -3.47 6.85
C LYS A 60 -4.91 -2.89 6.43
N HIS A 61 -4.46 -3.14 5.21
CA HIS A 61 -3.21 -2.58 4.73
C HIS A 61 -3.40 -1.38 3.82
N PHE A 62 -4.21 -1.51 2.76
CA PHE A 62 -4.34 -0.43 1.78
C PHE A 62 -5.21 0.73 2.27
N ILE A 63 -6.45 0.45 2.66
CA ILE A 63 -7.36 1.51 3.10
C ILE A 63 -6.80 2.21 4.33
N ASP A 64 -6.35 1.44 5.30
CA ASP A 64 -5.75 1.98 6.53
C ASP A 64 -4.55 2.87 6.22
N SER A 65 -3.74 2.49 5.23
CA SER A 65 -2.56 3.27 4.85
C SER A 65 -2.93 4.57 4.15
N VAL A 66 -3.82 4.53 3.16
CA VAL A 66 -4.15 5.72 2.38
C VAL A 66 -4.89 6.78 3.21
N ILE A 67 -5.58 6.39 4.27
CA ILE A 67 -6.25 7.32 5.17
C ILE A 67 -5.24 8.30 5.80
N CYS A 68 -3.99 7.92 5.94
CA CYS A 68 -2.95 8.82 6.43
C CYS A 68 -2.81 10.08 5.58
N ALA A 69 -3.17 10.02 4.31
CA ALA A 69 -3.10 11.18 3.41
C ALA A 69 -4.14 12.24 3.72
N ASP A 70 -5.11 11.94 4.58
CA ASP A 70 -6.14 12.91 4.98
C ASP A 70 -5.64 13.94 5.99
N TYR A 71 -4.46 13.74 6.56
CA TYR A 71 -3.86 14.72 7.46
C TYR A 71 -3.45 15.96 6.69
N PRO A 72 -3.77 17.18 7.23
CA PRO A 72 -3.40 18.42 6.56
C PRO A 72 -1.89 18.54 6.28
N GLU A 73 -1.07 18.08 7.20
CA GLU A 73 0.38 18.13 7.07
C GLU A 73 0.89 17.26 5.90
N TYR A 74 0.16 16.21 5.57
CA TYR A 74 0.53 15.33 4.48
C TYR A 74 0.54 16.06 3.14
N ALA A 75 -0.49 16.87 2.87
CA ALA A 75 -0.60 17.60 1.61
C ALA A 75 0.60 18.52 1.38
N LYS A 76 1.14 19.09 2.45
CA LYS A 76 2.26 20.04 2.39
C LYS A 76 3.62 19.37 2.34
N ALA A 77 3.71 18.11 2.77
CA ALA A 77 4.99 17.42 2.85
C ALA A 77 5.50 17.02 1.46
N GLU A 78 6.78 17.26 1.21
CA GLU A 78 7.46 16.80 0.00
C GLU A 78 8.21 15.50 0.23
N ARG A 79 8.63 15.28 1.48
CA ARG A 79 9.37 14.09 1.88
C ARG A 79 8.65 13.42 3.04
N ILE A 80 8.47 12.12 2.93
CA ILE A 80 7.76 11.33 3.93
C ILE A 80 8.64 10.15 4.33
N ILE A 81 8.79 9.97 5.65
CA ILE A 81 9.58 8.87 6.20
C ILE A 81 8.63 7.90 6.91
N ASP A 82 8.70 6.64 6.54
CA ASP A 82 7.95 5.57 7.19
C ASP A 82 8.93 4.73 8.02
N VAL A 83 8.88 4.90 9.33
CA VAL A 83 9.78 4.21 10.27
C VAL A 83 9.12 2.91 10.74
N GLY A 84 9.82 1.79 10.53
CA GLY A 84 9.26 0.48 10.86
C GLY A 84 8.22 0.05 9.84
N THR A 85 8.54 0.18 8.55
CA THR A 85 7.58 -0.01 7.46
C THR A 85 7.07 -1.45 7.32
N GLY A 86 7.81 -2.45 7.80
CA GLY A 86 7.41 -3.86 7.68
C GLY A 86 7.27 -4.28 6.22
N ALA A 87 6.05 -4.63 5.83
CA ALA A 87 5.75 -5.03 4.45
C ALA A 87 5.51 -3.82 3.52
N GLY A 88 5.87 -2.61 3.97
CA GLY A 88 5.75 -1.39 3.17
C GLY A 88 4.55 -0.53 3.52
N PHE A 89 4.03 -0.65 4.73
CA PHE A 89 2.83 0.07 5.14
C PHE A 89 3.10 1.04 6.29
N PRO A 90 2.60 2.27 6.18
CA PRO A 90 1.75 2.84 5.13
C PRO A 90 2.51 3.39 3.92
N GLY A 91 3.84 3.31 3.88
CA GLY A 91 4.67 3.99 2.89
C GLY A 91 4.35 3.69 1.44
N VAL A 92 4.24 2.40 1.06
CA VAL A 92 4.03 2.03 -0.35
C VAL A 92 2.66 2.46 -0.87
N PRO A 93 1.54 2.18 -0.18
CA PRO A 93 0.24 2.69 -0.64
C PRO A 93 0.22 4.21 -0.79
N LEU A 94 0.84 4.94 0.14
CA LEU A 94 0.92 6.40 0.04
C LEU A 94 1.75 6.84 -1.16
N ALA A 95 2.84 6.14 -1.45
CA ALA A 95 3.66 6.44 -2.63
C ALA A 95 2.89 6.18 -3.93
N ILE A 96 2.05 5.15 -3.94
CA ILE A 96 1.23 4.83 -5.11
C ILE A 96 0.26 5.98 -5.41
N ILE A 97 -0.39 6.54 -4.39
CA ILE A 97 -1.36 7.63 -4.60
C ILE A 97 -0.71 9.01 -4.66
N SER A 98 0.56 9.14 -4.32
CA SER A 98 1.27 10.42 -4.29
C SER A 98 2.65 10.29 -4.95
N PRO A 99 2.71 9.98 -6.26
CA PRO A 99 3.99 9.75 -6.94
C PRO A 99 4.88 10.99 -7.02
N GLU A 100 4.33 12.18 -6.77
CA GLU A 100 5.07 13.43 -6.77
C GLU A 100 5.88 13.65 -5.50
N LYS A 101 5.63 12.87 -4.44
CA LYS A 101 6.35 13.00 -3.17
C LYS A 101 7.50 12.01 -3.08
N ASN A 102 8.45 12.29 -2.22
CA ASN A 102 9.60 11.43 -1.98
C ASN A 102 9.39 10.62 -0.70
N PHE A 103 9.46 9.30 -0.83
CA PHE A 103 9.23 8.39 0.29
C PHE A 103 10.50 7.67 0.68
N PHE A 104 10.73 7.59 1.98
CA PHE A 104 11.88 6.91 2.57
C PHE A 104 11.34 5.88 3.57
N LEU A 105 11.52 4.61 3.26
CA LEU A 105 11.03 3.53 4.10
C LEU A 105 12.18 2.94 4.90
N MET A 106 11.98 2.80 6.20
CA MET A 106 12.98 2.27 7.12
C MET A 106 12.44 1.06 7.85
N ASP A 107 13.28 0.07 8.03
CA ASP A 107 12.92 -1.12 8.81
C ASP A 107 14.18 -1.73 9.41
N SER A 108 14.02 -2.42 10.54
CA SER A 108 15.14 -3.08 11.21
C SER A 108 15.66 -4.29 10.42
N LEU A 109 14.81 -4.88 9.56
CA LEU A 109 15.19 -6.04 8.76
C LEU A 109 15.44 -5.63 7.31
N ASN A 110 16.69 -5.64 6.92
CA ASN A 110 17.11 -5.27 5.56
C ASN A 110 16.49 -6.17 4.49
N LYS A 111 16.16 -7.41 4.82
CA LYS A 111 15.47 -8.32 3.91
C LYS A 111 14.15 -7.75 3.42
N ARG A 112 13.37 -7.13 4.32
CA ARG A 112 12.09 -6.54 3.97
C ARG A 112 12.27 -5.38 3.00
N LEU A 113 13.26 -4.53 3.25
CA LEU A 113 13.53 -3.39 2.38
C LEU A 113 13.94 -3.83 0.98
N LYS A 114 14.73 -4.89 0.87
CA LYS A 114 15.13 -5.43 -0.43
C LYS A 114 13.94 -5.97 -1.22
N ILE A 115 13.03 -6.65 -0.54
CA ILE A 115 11.81 -7.16 -1.19
C ILE A 115 10.94 -6.01 -1.67
N ILE A 116 10.76 -4.97 -0.84
CA ILE A 116 10.00 -3.79 -1.21
C ILE A 116 10.61 -3.12 -2.45
N ASP A 117 11.93 -2.99 -2.50
CA ASP A 117 12.62 -2.42 -3.67
C ASP A 117 12.30 -3.20 -4.94
N VAL A 118 12.33 -4.53 -4.88
CA VAL A 118 11.99 -5.37 -6.03
C VAL A 118 10.54 -5.17 -6.45
N LEU A 119 9.61 -5.12 -5.50
CA LEU A 119 8.19 -4.98 -5.80
C LEU A 119 7.82 -3.59 -6.32
N CYS A 120 8.60 -2.58 -6.00
CA CYS A 120 8.33 -1.19 -6.42
C CYS A 120 9.01 -0.82 -7.74
N GLU A 121 9.74 -1.74 -8.34
CA GLU A 121 10.30 -1.53 -9.68
C GLU A 121 9.15 -1.51 -10.75
#